data_05d67da81cb32fffeb4d33fe8c4b9ae7
#
_entry.id   05d67da81cb32fffeb4d33fe8c4b9ae7
#
_cell.length_a   1.000
_cell.length_b   1.000
_cell.length_c   1.000
_cell.angle_alpha   90.00
_cell.angle_beta   90.00
_cell.angle_gamma   90.00
#
_symmetry.space_group_name_H-M   'P 1'
#
loop_
_entity.id
_entity.type
_entity.pdbx_description
1 polymer ?
#
loop_
_entity_poly.entity_id
_entity_poly.type
_entity_poly.pdbx_seq_one_letter_code
_entity_poly.pdbx_strand_id
1 'polypeptide(L)'
;MRLDKYLSIFKIGTRSEIHKIIKNKKIKVNDEIITKPDYQINEEQDQIKYNDQLLLYEKEIYIMFNKPSGYISSNIDPYQPTIMEFFPKEYQDLMIVGRLDKDTEGFLLLTNNGEFAHKITSPKKHIEKEYYVEFSGTLPKNIKQIFEEGVIIENNYLTLPAQIEIISDYQANIVIHEGKFHQVKQMFDKVGTKVTYLKRIRIGNLSLDPNLKLGEYKKIKKETIINLQ
;
A
#
# COMPACT_ATOMS: atom_id res chain seq x y z
N MET A 1 18.66 -5.33 -19.58
CA MET A 1 17.29 -4.98 -20.13
C MET A 1 17.44 -4.19 -21.43
N ARG A 2 16.44 -4.19 -22.33
CA ARG A 2 16.42 -3.30 -23.51
C ARG A 2 16.18 -1.84 -23.10
N LEU A 3 16.86 -0.90 -23.78
CA LEU A 3 16.75 0.53 -23.50
C LEU A 3 15.31 1.07 -23.67
N ASP A 4 14.59 0.66 -24.75
CA ASP A 4 13.20 1.07 -24.96
C ASP A 4 12.26 0.60 -23.84
N LYS A 5 12.48 -0.60 -23.30
CA LYS A 5 11.74 -1.14 -22.16
C LYS A 5 12.06 -0.36 -20.87
N TYR A 6 13.33 -0.06 -20.63
CA TYR A 6 13.76 0.78 -19.50
C TYR A 6 13.08 2.14 -19.50
N LEU A 7 13.11 2.85 -20.64
CA LEU A 7 12.48 4.16 -20.77
C LEU A 7 10.97 4.14 -20.61
N SER A 8 10.31 3.02 -20.95
CA SER A 8 8.85 2.88 -20.77
C SER A 8 8.44 2.87 -19.29
N ILE A 9 9.31 2.44 -18.40
CA ILE A 9 9.06 2.44 -16.94
C ILE A 9 8.84 3.88 -16.44
N PHE A 10 9.55 4.85 -17.02
CA PHE A 10 9.45 6.26 -16.64
C PHE A 10 8.26 7.00 -17.28
N LYS A 11 7.41 6.28 -18.04
CA LYS A 11 6.23 6.88 -18.72
C LYS A 11 6.55 8.11 -19.56
N ILE A 12 7.75 8.15 -20.15
CA ILE A 12 8.24 9.27 -20.99
C ILE A 12 7.39 9.42 -22.26
N GLY A 13 6.70 8.35 -22.67
CA GLY A 13 5.82 8.33 -23.82
C GLY A 13 5.42 6.92 -24.23
N THR A 14 4.61 6.82 -25.27
CA THR A 14 4.26 5.55 -25.91
C THR A 14 5.52 4.90 -26.51
N ARG A 15 5.46 3.61 -26.82
CA ARG A 15 6.58 2.90 -27.46
C ARG A 15 7.09 3.59 -28.73
N SER A 16 6.19 4.11 -29.55
CA SER A 16 6.54 4.84 -30.78
C SER A 16 7.26 6.16 -30.47
N GLU A 17 6.81 6.90 -29.47
CA GLU A 17 7.45 8.13 -29.03
C GLU A 17 8.82 7.88 -28.41
N ILE A 18 8.96 6.84 -27.58
CA ILE A 18 10.25 6.42 -27.02
C ILE A 18 11.25 6.09 -28.13
N HIS A 19 10.83 5.35 -29.17
CA HIS A 19 11.69 5.07 -30.34
C HIS A 19 12.12 6.34 -31.08
N LYS A 20 11.23 7.35 -31.20
CA LYS A 20 11.58 8.66 -31.77
C LYS A 20 12.57 9.42 -30.89
N ILE A 21 12.36 9.41 -29.57
CA ILE A 21 13.25 10.05 -28.58
C ILE A 21 14.67 9.48 -28.70
N ILE A 22 14.80 8.15 -28.77
CA ILE A 22 16.10 7.47 -28.89
C ILE A 22 16.76 7.83 -30.24
N LYS A 23 16.03 7.75 -31.37
CA LYS A 23 16.54 8.11 -32.69
C LYS A 23 16.95 9.57 -32.77
N ASN A 24 16.28 10.46 -32.05
CA ASN A 24 16.59 11.90 -32.02
C ASN A 24 17.75 12.24 -31.09
N LYS A 25 18.56 11.25 -30.67
CA LYS A 25 19.80 11.43 -29.91
C LYS A 25 19.58 12.07 -28.52
N LYS A 26 18.38 11.92 -27.93
CA LYS A 26 18.04 12.51 -26.64
C LYS A 26 18.40 11.60 -25.45
N ILE A 27 18.88 10.39 -25.72
CA ILE A 27 19.24 9.40 -24.69
C ILE A 27 20.75 9.17 -24.70
N LYS A 28 21.34 9.22 -23.52
CA LYS A 28 22.71 8.82 -23.26
C LYS A 28 22.76 7.62 -22.31
N VAL A 29 23.67 6.71 -22.57
CA VAL A 29 24.04 5.60 -21.66
C VAL A 29 25.53 5.77 -21.39
N ASN A 30 25.90 5.94 -20.12
CA ASN A 30 27.29 6.21 -19.71
C ASN A 30 27.93 7.38 -20.49
N ASP A 31 27.14 8.47 -20.68
CA ASP A 31 27.46 9.67 -21.46
C ASP A 31 27.59 9.49 -22.99
N GLU A 32 27.45 8.26 -23.53
CA GLU A 32 27.41 8.01 -24.95
C GLU A 32 25.98 8.10 -25.53
N ILE A 33 25.82 8.77 -26.66
CA ILE A 33 24.52 8.91 -27.33
C ILE A 33 24.13 7.58 -27.96
N ILE A 34 22.99 7.01 -27.54
CA ILE A 34 22.44 5.78 -28.09
C ILE A 34 21.26 6.08 -29.01
N THR A 35 21.25 5.46 -30.21
CA THR A 35 20.20 5.64 -31.21
C THR A 35 19.43 4.36 -31.54
N LYS A 36 19.82 3.21 -30.94
CA LYS A 36 19.18 1.91 -31.15
C LYS A 36 18.21 1.62 -29.98
N PRO A 37 16.89 1.47 -30.24
CA PRO A 37 15.91 1.19 -29.19
C PRO A 37 16.12 -0.14 -28.45
N ASP A 38 16.69 -1.12 -29.14
CA ASP A 38 16.98 -2.47 -28.61
C ASP A 38 18.36 -2.61 -27.98
N TYR A 39 19.08 -1.49 -27.79
CA TYR A 39 20.36 -1.48 -27.08
C TYR A 39 20.20 -2.12 -25.70
N GLN A 40 21.13 -3.03 -25.36
CA GLN A 40 21.09 -3.72 -24.07
C GLN A 40 21.80 -2.91 -23.02
N ILE A 41 21.14 -2.66 -21.91
CA ILE A 41 21.68 -1.94 -20.76
C ILE A 41 21.77 -2.87 -19.55
N ASN A 42 22.72 -2.59 -18.65
CA ASN A 42 22.77 -3.10 -17.31
C ASN A 42 22.12 -2.10 -16.34
N GLU A 43 20.94 -2.41 -15.83
CA GLU A 43 20.12 -1.53 -15.01
C GLU A 43 20.77 -1.13 -13.68
N GLU A 44 21.74 -1.93 -13.21
CA GLU A 44 22.42 -1.73 -11.93
C GLU A 44 23.73 -0.92 -12.08
N GLN A 45 24.29 -0.87 -13.28
CA GLN A 45 25.62 -0.28 -13.53
C GLN A 45 25.58 0.91 -14.51
N ASP A 46 24.65 0.88 -15.49
CA ASP A 46 24.61 1.91 -16.52
C ASP A 46 23.85 3.16 -16.04
N GLN A 47 24.41 4.31 -16.32
CA GLN A 47 23.79 5.61 -16.09
C GLN A 47 23.02 6.04 -17.33
N ILE A 48 21.69 6.01 -17.26
CA ILE A 48 20.82 6.41 -18.36
C ILE A 48 20.33 7.84 -18.15
N LYS A 49 20.55 8.70 -19.14
CA LYS A 49 20.13 10.10 -19.13
C LYS A 49 19.15 10.38 -20.27
N TYR A 50 18.10 11.14 -19.97
CA TYR A 50 17.17 11.71 -20.94
C TYR A 50 17.26 13.24 -20.90
N ASN A 51 17.60 13.88 -22.02
CA ASN A 51 17.90 15.32 -22.09
C ASN A 51 18.89 15.76 -20.97
N ASP A 52 19.95 15.00 -20.77
CA ASP A 52 20.98 15.18 -19.73
C ASP A 52 20.51 15.00 -18.28
N GLN A 53 19.25 14.67 -18.04
CA GLN A 53 18.75 14.33 -16.70
C GLN A 53 18.88 12.82 -16.47
N LEU A 54 19.51 12.46 -15.33
CA LEU A 54 19.71 11.07 -14.93
C LEU A 54 18.34 10.42 -14.59
N LEU A 55 18.07 9.27 -15.19
CA LEU A 55 16.92 8.43 -14.88
C LEU A 55 17.34 7.38 -13.83
N LEU A 56 16.87 7.51 -12.62
CA LEU A 56 17.16 6.55 -11.54
C LEU A 56 16.10 5.46 -11.51
N TYR A 57 16.48 4.25 -11.97
CA TYR A 57 15.61 3.09 -11.92
C TYR A 57 15.62 2.44 -10.53
N GLU A 58 14.45 2.35 -9.94
CA GLU A 58 14.26 1.59 -8.70
C GLU A 58 13.59 0.26 -9.02
N LYS A 59 14.37 -0.80 -8.97
CA LYS A 59 13.91 -2.17 -9.28
C LYS A 59 12.76 -2.60 -8.38
N GLU A 60 12.85 -2.27 -7.11
CA GLU A 60 11.82 -2.54 -6.11
C GLU A 60 11.48 -1.27 -5.34
N ILE A 61 10.23 -0.90 -5.36
CA ILE A 61 9.70 0.27 -4.68
C ILE A 61 8.75 -0.21 -3.59
N TYR A 62 8.94 0.32 -2.39
CA TYR A 62 8.06 0.11 -1.26
C TYR A 62 7.74 1.46 -0.63
N ILE A 63 6.46 1.76 -0.51
CA ILE A 63 5.97 3.05 -0.01
C ILE A 63 5.04 2.80 1.17
N MET A 64 5.35 3.44 2.30
CA MET A 64 4.44 3.64 3.41
C MET A 64 3.64 4.91 3.15
N PHE A 65 2.33 4.80 3.13
CA PHE A 65 1.40 5.91 2.95
C PHE A 65 0.46 6.02 4.14
N ASN A 66 0.29 7.22 4.66
CA ASN A 66 -0.73 7.50 5.69
C ASN A 66 -2.00 7.99 4.98
N LYS A 67 -2.86 7.04 4.63
CA LYS A 67 -4.08 7.30 3.86
C LYS A 67 -5.05 8.18 4.64
N PRO A 68 -5.51 9.31 4.10
CA PRO A 68 -6.61 10.07 4.69
C PRO A 68 -7.98 9.44 4.39
N SER A 69 -8.97 9.79 5.20
CA SER A 69 -10.38 9.51 4.93
C SER A 69 -10.84 10.22 3.64
N GLY A 70 -11.90 9.71 3.02
CA GLY A 70 -12.51 10.28 1.81
C GLY A 70 -12.00 9.71 0.48
N TYR A 71 -10.88 8.99 0.48
CA TYR A 71 -10.26 8.41 -0.71
C TYR A 71 -10.38 6.90 -0.73
N ILE A 72 -10.67 6.32 -1.90
CA ILE A 72 -10.69 4.87 -2.07
C ILE A 72 -9.30 4.32 -2.36
N SER A 73 -9.04 3.10 -1.88
CA SER A 73 -7.80 2.34 -2.17
C SER A 73 -7.90 1.70 -3.56
N SER A 74 -7.79 2.51 -4.60
CA SER A 74 -7.80 2.11 -6.01
C SER A 74 -6.81 2.95 -6.81
N ASN A 75 -6.28 2.37 -7.90
CA ASN A 75 -5.42 3.11 -8.83
C ASN A 75 -6.24 4.05 -9.72
N ILE A 76 -7.47 3.67 -10.05
CA ILE A 76 -8.37 4.47 -10.87
C ILE A 76 -9.82 4.22 -10.47
N ASP A 77 -10.63 5.24 -10.48
CA ASP A 77 -12.07 5.16 -10.33
C ASP A 77 -12.71 6.36 -11.07
N PRO A 78 -13.79 6.16 -11.84
CA PRO A 78 -14.41 7.24 -12.61
C PRO A 78 -15.28 8.19 -11.79
N TYR A 79 -15.64 7.82 -10.55
CA TYR A 79 -16.63 8.53 -9.76
C TYR A 79 -16.12 9.01 -8.40
N GLN A 80 -15.03 8.44 -7.92
CA GLN A 80 -14.55 8.72 -6.57
C GLN A 80 -13.05 9.06 -6.56
N PRO A 81 -12.64 9.99 -5.68
CA PRO A 81 -11.23 10.30 -5.53
C PRO A 81 -10.45 9.07 -5.05
N THR A 82 -9.30 8.83 -5.66
CA THR A 82 -8.44 7.71 -5.32
C THR A 82 -7.21 8.17 -4.58
N ILE A 83 -6.56 7.25 -3.88
CA ILE A 83 -5.28 7.55 -3.22
C ILE A 83 -4.18 7.97 -4.21
N MET A 84 -4.35 7.71 -5.51
CA MET A 84 -3.34 8.07 -6.52
C MET A 84 -3.20 9.57 -6.72
N GLU A 85 -4.14 10.38 -6.25
CA GLU A 85 -4.03 11.85 -6.26
C GLU A 85 -2.85 12.36 -5.41
N PHE A 86 -2.39 11.57 -4.44
CA PHE A 86 -1.25 11.90 -3.58
C PHE A 86 0.10 11.51 -4.18
N PHE A 87 0.12 10.83 -5.33
CA PHE A 87 1.33 10.26 -5.91
C PHE A 87 1.67 10.87 -7.27
N PRO A 88 2.96 11.10 -7.56
CA PRO A 88 3.39 11.50 -8.88
C PRO A 88 3.15 10.37 -9.90
N LYS A 89 3.21 10.72 -11.18
CA LYS A 89 2.85 9.82 -12.29
C LYS A 89 3.62 8.49 -12.28
N GLU A 90 4.86 8.51 -11.90
CA GLU A 90 5.73 7.32 -11.82
C GLU A 90 5.26 6.28 -10.80
N TYR A 91 4.46 6.66 -9.79
CA TYR A 91 3.96 5.75 -8.76
C TYR A 91 2.50 5.31 -8.96
N GLN A 92 1.82 5.81 -9.97
CA GLN A 92 0.40 5.54 -10.18
C GLN A 92 0.07 4.09 -10.58
N ASP A 93 1.08 3.29 -11.00
CA ASP A 93 0.91 1.87 -11.31
C ASP A 93 1.36 0.95 -10.17
N LEU A 94 1.75 1.49 -9.02
CA LEU A 94 2.10 0.67 -7.88
C LEU A 94 0.88 -0.12 -7.40
N MET A 95 1.14 -1.36 -7.01
CA MET A 95 0.12 -2.22 -6.39
C MET A 95 -0.16 -1.76 -4.98
N ILE A 96 -1.43 -1.66 -4.65
CA ILE A 96 -1.92 -1.34 -3.31
C ILE A 96 -1.99 -2.63 -2.51
N VAL A 97 -1.25 -2.70 -1.40
CA VAL A 97 -1.11 -3.90 -0.56
C VAL A 97 -2.04 -3.82 0.64
N GLY A 98 -3.17 -4.53 0.57
CA GLY A 98 -4.16 -4.55 1.64
C GLY A 98 -4.96 -3.25 1.72
N ARG A 99 -6.07 -3.21 1.02
CA ARG A 99 -6.96 -2.05 0.92
C ARG A 99 -7.49 -1.59 2.28
N LEU A 100 -7.79 -0.29 2.36
CA LEU A 100 -8.58 0.35 3.42
C LEU A 100 -9.87 0.89 2.80
N ASP A 101 -10.93 0.92 3.60
CA ASP A 101 -12.20 1.53 3.20
C ASP A 101 -12.03 3.02 2.94
N LYS A 102 -13.01 3.64 2.27
CA LYS A 102 -12.97 5.06 1.94
C LYS A 102 -12.82 5.95 3.17
N ASP A 103 -13.53 5.64 4.23
CA ASP A 103 -13.56 6.38 5.49
C ASP A 103 -12.49 5.91 6.51
N THR A 104 -11.77 4.83 6.22
CA THR A 104 -10.69 4.31 7.07
C THR A 104 -9.38 4.99 6.74
N GLU A 105 -8.65 5.39 7.77
CA GLU A 105 -7.36 6.08 7.66
C GLU A 105 -6.17 5.17 7.93
N GLY A 106 -4.98 5.72 7.76
CA GLY A 106 -3.72 5.17 8.27
C GLY A 106 -2.90 4.37 7.28
N PHE A 107 -2.19 3.40 7.78
CA PHE A 107 -1.13 2.70 7.08
C PHE A 107 -1.62 1.93 5.87
N LEU A 108 -1.23 2.39 4.70
CA LEU A 108 -1.39 1.69 3.45
C LEU A 108 0.00 1.48 2.82
N LEU A 109 0.24 0.29 2.30
CA LEU A 109 1.50 -0.07 1.66
C LEU A 109 1.31 -0.14 0.15
N LEU A 110 2.27 0.42 -0.62
CA LEU A 110 2.29 0.34 -2.07
C LEU A 110 3.64 -0.22 -2.53
N THR A 111 3.64 -0.99 -3.62
CA THR A 111 4.86 -1.59 -4.18
C THR A 111 4.71 -1.94 -5.66
N ASN A 112 5.84 -2.06 -6.36
CA ASN A 112 5.90 -2.69 -7.70
C ASN A 112 6.29 -4.18 -7.63
N ASN A 113 6.53 -4.73 -6.44
CA ASN A 113 6.89 -6.14 -6.25
C ASN A 113 5.62 -6.99 -6.00
N GLY A 114 5.15 -7.69 -7.05
CA GLY A 114 3.92 -8.50 -6.99
C GLY A 114 4.01 -9.70 -6.06
N GLU A 115 5.18 -10.33 -5.96
CA GLU A 115 5.39 -11.46 -5.05
C GLU A 115 5.25 -11.01 -3.59
N PHE A 116 5.86 -9.89 -3.25
CA PHE A 116 5.72 -9.28 -1.94
C PHE A 116 4.27 -8.88 -1.64
N ALA A 117 3.60 -8.19 -2.59
CA ALA A 117 2.20 -7.80 -2.43
C ALA A 117 1.31 -9.00 -2.14
N HIS A 118 1.47 -10.09 -2.91
CA HIS A 118 0.74 -11.33 -2.71
C HIS A 118 1.02 -11.97 -1.34
N LYS A 119 2.28 -11.99 -0.90
CA LYS A 119 2.67 -12.53 0.41
C LYS A 119 1.96 -11.81 1.56
N ILE A 120 1.89 -10.47 1.51
CA ILE A 120 1.28 -9.66 2.58
C ILE A 120 -0.25 -9.74 2.56
N THR A 121 -0.87 -9.86 1.38
CA THR A 121 -2.34 -9.88 1.26
C THR A 121 -2.95 -11.26 1.36
N SER A 122 -2.14 -12.32 1.24
CA SER A 122 -2.62 -13.70 1.28
C SER A 122 -3.23 -14.06 2.64
N PRO A 123 -4.50 -14.49 2.69
CA PRO A 123 -5.14 -14.90 3.93
C PRO A 123 -4.41 -16.05 4.65
N LYS A 124 -3.74 -16.92 3.89
CA LYS A 124 -2.98 -18.08 4.43
C LYS A 124 -1.74 -17.69 5.25
N LYS A 125 -1.29 -16.45 5.14
CA LYS A 125 -0.09 -15.97 5.85
C LYS A 125 -0.41 -15.33 7.20
N HIS A 126 -1.70 -15.09 7.47
CA HIS A 126 -2.18 -14.55 8.74
C HIS A 126 -1.40 -13.30 9.22
N ILE A 127 -0.96 -12.46 8.28
CA ILE A 127 -0.22 -11.24 8.62
C ILE A 127 -1.11 -10.33 9.46
N GLU A 128 -0.63 -10.00 10.63
CA GLU A 128 -1.32 -9.13 11.59
C GLU A 128 -1.59 -7.74 11.01
N LYS A 129 -2.74 -7.21 11.33
CA LYS A 129 -3.10 -5.82 11.06
C LYS A 129 -3.68 -5.24 12.32
N GLU A 130 -3.06 -4.19 12.82
CA GLU A 130 -3.51 -3.51 14.03
C GLU A 130 -4.19 -2.20 13.67
N TYR A 131 -5.33 -1.98 14.30
CA TYR A 131 -6.14 -0.79 14.12
C TYR A 131 -6.40 -0.11 15.47
N TYR A 132 -6.25 1.20 15.48
CA TYR A 132 -6.84 2.07 16.47
C TYR A 132 -8.30 2.33 16.09
N VAL A 133 -9.18 2.19 17.07
CA VAL A 133 -10.63 2.25 16.89
C VAL A 133 -11.23 3.21 17.90
N GLU A 134 -12.03 4.17 17.43
CA GLU A 134 -13.00 4.87 18.28
C GLU A 134 -14.40 4.34 18.00
N PHE A 135 -15.19 4.20 19.05
CA PHE A 135 -16.53 3.63 18.93
C PHE A 135 -17.51 4.31 19.90
N SER A 136 -18.80 4.16 19.62
CA SER A 136 -19.90 4.55 20.50
C SER A 136 -20.62 3.30 21.02
N GLY A 137 -21.26 3.42 22.18
CA GLY A 137 -21.90 2.31 22.88
C GLY A 137 -21.01 1.73 23.98
N THR A 138 -21.44 0.64 24.58
CA THR A 138 -20.74 -0.01 25.69
C THR A 138 -20.30 -1.40 25.31
N LEU A 139 -19.02 -1.70 25.39
CA LEU A 139 -18.49 -3.03 25.12
C LEU A 139 -18.93 -4.03 26.22
N PRO A 140 -19.26 -5.27 25.86
CA PRO A 140 -19.48 -6.34 26.82
C PRO A 140 -18.25 -6.55 27.73
N LYS A 141 -18.46 -6.90 28.99
CA LYS A 141 -17.36 -7.16 29.95
C LYS A 141 -16.41 -8.27 29.48
N ASN A 142 -16.91 -9.24 28.73
CA ASN A 142 -16.14 -10.36 28.16
C ASN A 142 -15.72 -10.14 26.72
N ILE A 143 -15.58 -8.90 26.25
CA ILE A 143 -15.26 -8.57 24.85
C ILE A 143 -13.98 -9.25 24.36
N LYS A 144 -12.96 -9.38 25.21
CA LYS A 144 -11.70 -10.06 24.86
C LYS A 144 -11.97 -11.51 24.46
N GLN A 145 -12.73 -12.23 25.27
CA GLN A 145 -13.11 -13.61 24.98
C GLN A 145 -13.93 -13.73 23.69
N ILE A 146 -14.92 -12.84 23.48
CA ILE A 146 -15.75 -12.84 22.26
C ILE A 146 -14.88 -12.67 21.02
N PHE A 147 -13.89 -11.79 21.05
CA PHE A 147 -13.02 -11.56 19.90
C PHE A 147 -11.98 -12.67 19.70
N GLU A 148 -11.49 -13.29 20.79
CA GLU A 148 -10.62 -14.48 20.74
C GLU A 148 -11.33 -15.71 20.18
N GLU A 149 -12.63 -15.86 20.43
CA GLU A 149 -13.45 -16.97 19.87
C GLU A 149 -13.83 -16.70 18.39
N GLY A 150 -13.69 -15.47 17.93
CA GLY A 150 -14.15 -15.00 16.63
C GLY A 150 -15.61 -14.52 16.65
N VAL A 151 -15.96 -13.69 15.69
CA VAL A 151 -17.28 -13.07 15.56
C VAL A 151 -17.90 -13.44 14.23
N ILE A 152 -19.18 -13.84 14.24
CA ILE A 152 -19.92 -14.10 13.00
C ILE A 152 -20.30 -12.77 12.36
N ILE A 153 -19.73 -12.48 11.22
CA ILE A 153 -20.01 -11.30 10.38
C ILE A 153 -20.86 -11.66 9.16
N GLU A 154 -21.00 -10.74 8.20
CA GLU A 154 -21.79 -10.99 6.99
C GLU A 154 -21.48 -12.35 6.32
N ASN A 155 -22.47 -12.89 5.62
CA ASN A 155 -22.41 -14.19 4.95
C ASN A 155 -22.14 -15.38 5.90
N ASN A 156 -22.52 -15.26 7.16
CA ASN A 156 -22.30 -16.28 8.18
C ASN A 156 -20.81 -16.65 8.37
N TYR A 157 -19.92 -15.71 8.10
CA TYR A 157 -18.48 -15.93 8.21
C TYR A 157 -18.03 -15.74 9.67
N LEU A 158 -17.46 -16.79 10.27
CA LEU A 158 -16.77 -16.71 11.55
C LEU A 158 -15.36 -16.14 11.31
N THR A 159 -15.05 -14.99 11.92
CA THR A 159 -13.71 -14.38 11.81
C THR A 159 -12.67 -15.24 12.50
N LEU A 160 -11.41 -15.10 12.06
CA LEU A 160 -10.30 -15.61 12.85
C LEU A 160 -10.25 -14.90 14.22
N PRO A 161 -9.64 -15.54 15.25
CA PRO A 161 -9.38 -14.91 16.53
C PRO A 161 -8.76 -13.52 16.37
N ALA A 162 -9.25 -12.57 17.16
CA ALA A 162 -8.74 -11.22 17.20
C ALA A 162 -8.39 -10.83 18.64
N GLN A 163 -7.39 -9.97 18.80
CA GLN A 163 -6.99 -9.44 20.10
C GLN A 163 -7.47 -8.01 20.23
N ILE A 164 -8.03 -7.65 21.38
CA ILE A 164 -8.45 -6.29 21.68
C ILE A 164 -7.81 -5.79 22.97
N GLU A 165 -7.25 -4.58 22.91
CA GLU A 165 -6.74 -3.83 24.05
C GLU A 165 -7.60 -2.57 24.24
N ILE A 166 -8.25 -2.46 25.39
CA ILE A 166 -9.08 -1.30 25.71
C ILE A 166 -8.18 -0.17 26.20
N ILE A 167 -8.26 0.98 25.56
CA ILE A 167 -7.50 2.19 25.93
C ILE A 167 -8.34 3.09 26.83
N SER A 168 -9.62 3.25 26.52
CA SER A 168 -10.59 4.03 27.29
C SER A 168 -12.01 3.51 27.05
N ASP A 169 -13.01 4.16 27.63
CA ASP A 169 -14.43 3.77 27.47
C ASP A 169 -14.90 3.73 26.01
N TYR A 170 -14.24 4.46 25.11
CA TYR A 170 -14.63 4.60 23.70
C TYR A 170 -13.48 4.39 22.72
N GLN A 171 -12.34 3.86 23.19
CA GLN A 171 -11.14 3.69 22.36
C GLN A 171 -10.49 2.34 22.65
N ALA A 172 -10.05 1.67 21.59
CA ALA A 172 -9.34 0.40 21.67
C ALA A 172 -8.33 0.22 20.53
N ASN A 173 -7.34 -0.62 20.74
CA ASN A 173 -6.58 -1.25 19.65
C ASN A 173 -7.13 -2.65 19.38
N ILE A 174 -7.22 -3.03 18.11
CA ILE A 174 -7.61 -4.38 17.71
C ILE A 174 -6.59 -4.94 16.71
N VAL A 175 -6.16 -6.18 16.92
CA VAL A 175 -5.30 -6.94 16.01
C VAL A 175 -6.12 -8.03 15.36
N ILE A 176 -6.13 -8.06 14.03
CA ILE A 176 -6.78 -9.09 13.21
C ILE A 176 -5.76 -9.74 12.27
N HIS A 177 -5.99 -11.01 11.88
CA HIS A 177 -5.09 -11.82 11.05
C HIS A 177 -5.55 -11.99 9.61
N GLU A 178 -6.65 -11.35 9.25
CA GLU A 178 -7.28 -11.39 7.93
C GLU A 178 -7.78 -9.99 7.53
N GLY A 179 -8.57 -9.87 6.47
CA GLY A 179 -9.11 -8.57 6.02
C GLY A 179 -10.36 -8.76 5.20
N LYS A 180 -11.47 -9.14 5.85
CA LYS A 180 -12.77 -9.22 5.19
C LYS A 180 -13.36 -7.82 4.99
N PHE A 181 -14.34 -7.72 4.13
CA PHE A 181 -15.04 -6.47 3.87
C PHE A 181 -15.58 -5.86 5.17
N HIS A 182 -15.18 -4.63 5.48
CA HIS A 182 -15.57 -3.89 6.69
C HIS A 182 -15.41 -4.69 8.01
N GLN A 183 -14.47 -5.64 8.10
CA GLN A 183 -14.39 -6.63 9.17
C GLN A 183 -14.43 -6.02 10.56
N VAL A 184 -13.55 -5.06 10.87
CA VAL A 184 -13.50 -4.44 12.20
C VAL A 184 -14.82 -3.76 12.56
N LYS A 185 -15.40 -3.02 11.60
CA LYS A 185 -16.70 -2.34 11.81
C LYS A 185 -17.81 -3.35 12.11
N GLN A 186 -17.87 -4.43 11.34
CA GLN A 186 -18.86 -5.48 11.54
C GLN A 186 -18.68 -6.21 12.90
N MET A 187 -17.43 -6.47 13.32
CA MET A 187 -17.15 -7.10 14.61
C MET A 187 -17.66 -6.24 15.77
N PHE A 188 -17.42 -4.92 15.73
CA PHE A 188 -17.92 -4.00 16.73
C PHE A 188 -19.45 -3.88 16.70
N ASP A 189 -20.05 -3.85 15.52
CA ASP A 189 -21.51 -3.79 15.33
C ASP A 189 -22.21 -5.02 15.94
N LYS A 190 -21.63 -6.20 15.76
CA LYS A 190 -22.14 -7.46 16.33
C LYS A 190 -22.14 -7.53 17.85
N VAL A 191 -21.30 -6.76 18.51
CA VAL A 191 -21.27 -6.66 19.98
C VAL A 191 -22.05 -5.45 20.51
N GLY A 192 -22.85 -4.79 19.67
CA GLY A 192 -23.76 -3.71 20.04
C GLY A 192 -23.09 -2.32 20.13
N THR A 193 -21.94 -2.13 19.51
CA THR A 193 -21.23 -0.86 19.44
C THR A 193 -21.06 -0.43 17.99
N LYS A 194 -20.76 0.84 17.74
CA LYS A 194 -20.58 1.37 16.41
C LYS A 194 -19.23 2.07 16.27
N VAL A 195 -18.40 1.63 15.32
CA VAL A 195 -17.13 2.31 15.02
C VAL A 195 -17.42 3.70 14.45
N THR A 196 -16.82 4.72 15.05
CA THR A 196 -16.91 6.13 14.64
C THR A 196 -15.64 6.62 13.96
N TYR A 197 -14.47 6.02 14.31
CA TYR A 197 -13.19 6.28 13.67
C TYR A 197 -12.36 4.99 13.61
N LEU A 198 -11.66 4.78 12.49
CA LEU A 198 -10.83 3.60 12.26
C LEU A 198 -9.54 3.99 11.56
N LYS A 199 -8.41 3.61 12.16
CA LYS A 199 -7.09 3.89 11.61
C LYS A 199 -6.20 2.66 11.70
N ARG A 200 -5.69 2.17 10.57
CA ARG A 200 -4.67 1.10 10.61
C ARG A 200 -3.33 1.68 11.01
N ILE A 201 -2.75 1.18 12.10
CA ILE A 201 -1.50 1.69 12.68
C ILE A 201 -0.31 0.74 12.46
N ARG A 202 -0.55 -0.55 12.13
CA ARG A 202 0.52 -1.55 11.93
C ARG A 202 0.11 -2.62 10.93
N ILE A 203 1.08 -3.14 10.17
CA ILE A 203 0.97 -4.34 9.34
C ILE A 203 2.18 -5.23 9.68
N GLY A 204 1.95 -6.47 10.13
CA GLY A 204 3.00 -7.32 10.68
C GLY A 204 3.75 -6.62 11.80
N ASN A 205 5.07 -6.55 11.72
CA ASN A 205 5.92 -5.82 12.68
C ASN A 205 6.25 -4.37 12.26
N LEU A 206 5.66 -3.88 11.16
CA LEU A 206 5.91 -2.53 10.66
C LEU A 206 4.80 -1.57 11.09
N SER A 207 5.12 -0.64 11.98
CA SER A 207 4.21 0.42 12.42
C SER A 207 4.23 1.61 11.48
N LEU A 208 3.09 2.29 11.37
CA LEU A 208 3.00 3.59 10.70
C LEU A 208 3.93 4.59 11.40
N ASP A 209 4.72 5.33 10.63
CA ASP A 209 5.56 6.39 11.18
C ASP A 209 4.68 7.48 11.81
N PRO A 210 4.84 7.77 13.11
CA PRO A 210 4.03 8.78 13.78
C PRO A 210 4.24 10.21 13.24
N ASN A 211 5.38 10.46 12.56
CA ASN A 211 5.68 11.75 11.95
C ASN A 211 5.07 11.92 10.55
N LEU A 212 4.57 10.84 9.95
CA LEU A 212 3.96 10.87 8.62
C LEU A 212 2.52 11.37 8.73
N LYS A 213 2.25 12.58 8.23
CA LYS A 213 0.92 13.18 8.28
C LYS A 213 -0.04 12.48 7.31
N LEU A 214 -1.34 12.70 7.49
CA LEU A 214 -2.37 12.23 6.56
C LEU A 214 -2.12 12.80 5.14
N GLY A 215 -2.18 11.93 4.14
CA GLY A 215 -1.86 12.26 2.74
C GLY A 215 -0.37 12.25 2.41
N GLU A 216 0.51 12.06 3.38
CA GLU A 216 1.95 11.95 3.14
C GLU A 216 2.38 10.50 2.94
N TYR A 217 3.45 10.32 2.18
CA TYR A 217 4.09 9.02 1.98
C TYR A 217 5.61 9.11 2.11
N LYS A 218 6.22 7.97 2.40
CA LYS A 218 7.68 7.82 2.36
C LYS A 218 8.09 6.48 1.78
N LYS A 219 9.24 6.45 1.12
CA LYS A 219 9.89 5.19 0.73
C LYS A 219 10.42 4.49 1.96
N ILE A 220 10.27 3.17 1.98
CA ILE A 220 10.82 2.30 3.01
C ILE A 220 11.78 1.29 2.37
N LYS A 221 12.82 0.96 3.10
CA LYS A 221 13.84 0.04 2.62
C LYS A 221 13.31 -1.41 2.65
N LYS A 222 13.79 -2.23 1.74
CA LYS A 222 13.44 -3.66 1.66
C LYS A 222 13.71 -4.40 2.97
N GLU A 223 14.82 -4.09 3.63
CA GLU A 223 15.24 -4.70 4.89
C GLU A 223 14.21 -4.47 6.00
N THR A 224 13.57 -3.30 6.01
CA THR A 224 12.50 -2.96 6.96
C THR A 224 11.26 -3.83 6.78
N ILE A 225 11.05 -4.36 5.55
CA ILE A 225 9.84 -5.09 5.16
C ILE A 225 10.05 -6.61 5.17
N ILE A 226 11.28 -7.10 5.08
CA ILE A 226 11.61 -8.54 5.06
C ILE A 226 11.09 -9.25 6.32
N ASN A 227 11.01 -8.56 7.42
CA ASN A 227 10.57 -9.08 8.71
C ASN A 227 9.03 -9.00 8.94
N LEU A 228 8.24 -8.74 7.90
CA LEU A 228 6.76 -8.77 7.96
C LEU A 228 6.22 -10.22 8.04
N GLN A 229 6.84 -11.05 8.87
CA GLN A 229 6.41 -12.44 9.13
C GLN A 229 5.82 -12.55 10.51
#